data_c880319ce0cb5d4f7c1d25e73b771078
#
_entry.id   c880319ce0cb5d4f7c1d25e73b771078
#
_cell.length_a   1.000
_cell.length_b   1.000
_cell.length_c   1.000
_cell.angle_alpha   90.00
_cell.angle_beta   90.00
_cell.angle_gamma   90.00
#
_symmetry.space_group_name_H-M   'P 1'
#
loop_
_entity.id
_entity.type
_entity.pdbx_description
1 polymer ?
#
loop_
_entity_poly.entity_id
_entity_poly.type
_entity_poly.pdbx_seq_one_letter_code
_entity_poly.pdbx_strand_id
1 'polypeptide(L)'
;MKPSSTKMYKRPLLLFWCCLLPAGLFSQPWIPDAGDGTYVNPVIHADYSDPDVIRVGDDFFMVSSSFNCVPGLPVLHSKDLVNWKIVNHIIDRMPPEEVFSRPQHGNGVWAPSLRYHGGMYYVFFGDPDYGIYMSKTDDPFGQWEPLKLIRKARGWIDPCPLWDDDGNAYLVHAFAGSRSGIKSVLVVHRMEPDGSALLGEGVLVYDGHDENRTIEGPKFYKRNGYYYIFAPAGGVTPGWQTVLRSRNPFGPYEIRTVMHQGPTDINGPHQGGWVELKNGDSWFVHFQDKGPYGRVVHLNPVTWNDGWPLIGVDINGDGIGEPVTRHQKPQVESRVAPH
;
A
#
# COMPACT_ATOMS: atom_id res chain seq x y z
N MET A 1 -24.06 -38.86 -89.93
CA MET A 1 -23.26 -38.53 -88.78
C MET A 1 -24.00 -37.48 -87.96
N LYS A 2 -24.55 -37.85 -86.79
CA LYS A 2 -25.23 -36.89 -85.85
C LYS A 2 -24.26 -36.50 -84.76
N PRO A 3 -24.18 -35.21 -84.34
CA PRO A 3 -23.33 -34.84 -83.24
C PRO A 3 -23.99 -35.13 -81.89
N SER A 4 -23.20 -35.68 -80.97
CA SER A 4 -23.53 -36.03 -79.60
C SER A 4 -23.69 -34.76 -78.76
N SER A 5 -24.82 -34.61 -78.11
CA SER A 5 -25.11 -33.51 -77.18
C SER A 5 -24.64 -33.90 -75.76
N THR A 6 -23.64 -33.24 -75.28
CA THR A 6 -23.13 -33.38 -73.88
C THR A 6 -23.99 -32.54 -72.93
N LYS A 7 -24.75 -33.14 -72.06
CA LYS A 7 -25.49 -32.46 -70.99
C LYS A 7 -24.56 -32.09 -69.86
N MET A 8 -24.38 -30.80 -69.68
CA MET A 8 -23.66 -30.22 -68.55
C MET A 8 -24.57 -30.16 -67.29
N TYR A 9 -24.25 -30.95 -66.26
CA TYR A 9 -24.91 -30.89 -64.98
C TYR A 9 -24.34 -29.71 -64.18
N LYS A 10 -25.19 -28.71 -63.95
CA LYS A 10 -24.88 -27.65 -63.00
C LYS A 10 -25.06 -28.19 -61.59
N ARG A 11 -23.95 -28.30 -60.83
CA ARG A 11 -24.01 -28.59 -59.40
C ARG A 11 -24.38 -27.28 -58.65
N PRO A 12 -25.36 -27.31 -57.71
CA PRO A 12 -25.64 -26.15 -56.89
C PRO A 12 -24.51 -25.96 -55.88
N LEU A 13 -23.93 -24.77 -55.87
CA LEU A 13 -22.97 -24.32 -54.84
C LEU A 13 -23.77 -24.00 -53.57
N LEU A 14 -23.75 -24.91 -52.58
CA LEU A 14 -24.28 -24.62 -51.24
C LEU A 14 -23.30 -23.65 -50.55
N LEU A 15 -23.66 -22.39 -50.52
CA LEU A 15 -23.01 -21.41 -49.64
C LEU A 15 -23.41 -21.74 -48.19
N PHE A 16 -22.46 -22.32 -47.43
CA PHE A 16 -22.53 -22.42 -45.97
C PHE A 16 -22.27 -21.01 -45.40
N TRP A 17 -23.35 -20.34 -45.05
CA TRP A 17 -23.26 -19.09 -44.28
C TRP A 17 -22.92 -19.47 -42.82
N CYS A 18 -21.62 -19.52 -42.46
CA CYS A 18 -21.20 -19.57 -41.08
C CYS A 18 -21.64 -18.25 -40.41
N CYS A 19 -22.73 -18.26 -39.67
CA CYS A 19 -23.08 -17.23 -38.72
C CYS A 19 -22.02 -17.25 -37.61
N LEU A 20 -20.92 -16.49 -37.78
CA LEU A 20 -20.05 -16.09 -36.72
C LEU A 20 -20.86 -15.16 -35.82
N LEU A 21 -21.54 -15.72 -34.82
CA LEU A 21 -21.97 -14.92 -33.66
C LEU A 21 -20.73 -14.29 -33.06
N PRO A 22 -20.67 -12.96 -32.91
CA PRO A 22 -19.60 -12.36 -32.15
C PRO A 22 -19.77 -12.89 -30.71
N ALA A 23 -18.88 -13.79 -30.29
CA ALA A 23 -18.68 -14.05 -28.88
C ALA A 23 -18.23 -12.71 -28.29
N GLY A 24 -19.16 -11.99 -27.68
CA GLY A 24 -18.86 -10.76 -26.97
C GLY A 24 -17.81 -11.12 -25.92
N LEU A 25 -16.59 -10.73 -26.16
CA LEU A 25 -15.53 -10.72 -25.15
C LEU A 25 -15.96 -9.69 -24.10
N PHE A 26 -16.86 -10.06 -23.21
CA PHE A 26 -17.12 -9.30 -22.02
C PHE A 26 -15.89 -9.47 -21.14
N SER A 27 -15.05 -8.46 -21.10
CA SER A 27 -14.01 -8.33 -20.07
C SER A 27 -14.72 -8.42 -18.72
N GLN A 28 -14.47 -9.50 -17.99
CA GLN A 28 -14.97 -9.65 -16.62
C GLN A 28 -14.14 -8.70 -15.74
N PRO A 29 -14.76 -7.84 -14.91
CA PRO A 29 -14.01 -7.06 -13.94
C PRO A 29 -13.27 -7.99 -12.99
N TRP A 30 -12.10 -7.55 -12.53
CA TRP A 30 -11.38 -8.28 -11.50
C TRP A 30 -12.20 -8.28 -10.20
N ILE A 31 -12.49 -9.45 -9.67
CA ILE A 31 -13.24 -9.63 -8.41
C ILE A 31 -12.35 -10.44 -7.47
N PRO A 32 -11.79 -9.82 -6.41
CA PRO A 32 -10.92 -10.51 -5.47
C PRO A 32 -11.69 -11.46 -4.54
N ASP A 33 -12.95 -11.17 -4.23
CA ASP A 33 -13.81 -12.03 -3.40
C ASP A 33 -14.30 -13.23 -4.21
N ALA A 34 -13.87 -14.42 -3.83
CA ALA A 34 -14.22 -15.64 -4.55
C ALA A 34 -15.66 -16.14 -4.26
N GLY A 35 -16.37 -15.53 -3.29
CA GLY A 35 -17.74 -15.89 -2.90
C GLY A 35 -17.87 -17.17 -2.07
N ASP A 36 -16.76 -17.85 -1.76
CA ASP A 36 -16.68 -19.11 -1.00
C ASP A 36 -16.02 -18.96 0.38
N GLY A 37 -15.89 -17.70 0.86
CA GLY A 37 -15.18 -17.36 2.08
C GLY A 37 -13.69 -17.14 1.90
N THR A 38 -13.17 -17.24 0.69
CA THR A 38 -11.78 -16.94 0.34
C THR A 38 -11.67 -15.68 -0.52
N TYR A 39 -10.46 -15.13 -0.61
CA TYR A 39 -10.11 -14.08 -1.57
C TYR A 39 -8.91 -14.50 -2.41
N VAL A 40 -8.73 -13.82 -3.54
CA VAL A 40 -7.61 -14.00 -4.47
C VAL A 40 -6.86 -12.67 -4.61
N ASN A 41 -5.55 -12.71 -4.48
CA ASN A 41 -4.69 -11.57 -4.71
C ASN A 41 -4.43 -11.32 -6.22
N PRO A 42 -4.26 -10.04 -6.63
CA PRO A 42 -4.30 -8.84 -5.80
C PRO A 42 -5.73 -8.46 -5.37
N VAL A 43 -5.91 -7.89 -4.18
CA VAL A 43 -7.23 -7.39 -3.75
C VAL A 43 -7.64 -6.12 -4.51
N ILE A 44 -6.66 -5.37 -5.06
CA ILE A 44 -6.90 -4.30 -6.02
C ILE A 44 -5.98 -4.51 -7.22
N HIS A 45 -6.56 -4.82 -8.38
CA HIS A 45 -5.84 -5.04 -9.63
C HIS A 45 -5.78 -3.75 -10.46
N ALA A 46 -5.26 -2.70 -9.85
CA ALA A 46 -5.05 -1.38 -10.45
C ALA A 46 -3.89 -0.69 -9.73
N ASP A 47 -3.41 0.42 -10.29
CA ASP A 47 -2.27 1.18 -9.77
C ASP A 47 -2.65 1.95 -8.50
N TYR A 48 -2.34 1.37 -7.34
CA TYR A 48 -2.45 1.99 -6.01
C TYR A 48 -1.14 1.79 -5.27
N SER A 49 -0.15 2.60 -5.66
CA SER A 49 1.22 2.55 -5.14
C SER A 49 1.28 2.92 -3.66
N ASP A 50 2.17 2.24 -2.93
CA ASP A 50 2.55 2.59 -1.55
C ASP A 50 1.33 2.64 -0.59
N PRO A 51 0.47 1.60 -0.55
CA PRO A 51 -0.74 1.63 0.25
C PRO A 51 -0.43 1.67 1.75
N ASP A 52 -1.18 2.47 2.50
CA ASP A 52 -1.22 2.42 3.95
C ASP A 52 -2.66 2.27 4.44
N VAL A 53 -2.87 1.41 5.43
CA VAL A 53 -4.20 0.99 5.90
C VAL A 53 -4.34 1.19 7.39
N ILE A 54 -5.53 1.62 7.82
CA ILE A 54 -5.92 1.65 9.23
C ILE A 54 -7.29 1.05 9.43
N ARG A 55 -7.57 0.63 10.67
CA ARG A 55 -8.91 0.27 11.14
C ARG A 55 -9.43 1.30 12.14
N VAL A 56 -10.64 1.77 11.94
CA VAL A 56 -11.35 2.63 12.88
C VAL A 56 -12.74 2.04 13.12
N GLY A 57 -12.97 1.51 14.30
CA GLY A 57 -14.20 0.76 14.58
C GLY A 57 -14.31 -0.50 13.73
N ASP A 58 -15.35 -0.57 12.88
CA ASP A 58 -15.61 -1.67 11.94
C ASP A 58 -15.24 -1.31 10.49
N ASP A 59 -14.57 -0.17 10.32
CA ASP A 59 -14.20 0.37 9.02
C ASP A 59 -12.69 0.29 8.80
N PHE A 60 -12.32 0.01 7.55
CA PHE A 60 -10.94 0.08 7.08
C PHE A 60 -10.81 1.20 6.07
N PHE A 61 -9.76 1.99 6.24
CA PHE A 61 -9.43 3.08 5.32
C PHE A 61 -8.02 2.88 4.81
N MET A 62 -7.82 3.18 3.52
CA MET A 62 -6.53 3.08 2.85
C MET A 62 -6.28 4.32 2.02
N VAL A 63 -5.02 4.75 1.99
CA VAL A 63 -4.52 5.81 1.11
C VAL A 63 -3.38 5.26 0.26
N SER A 64 -3.10 5.91 -0.87
CA SER A 64 -1.99 5.56 -1.75
C SER A 64 -1.35 6.78 -2.39
N SER A 65 -0.15 6.61 -2.94
CA SER A 65 0.52 7.62 -3.76
C SER A 65 -0.35 8.02 -4.94
N SER A 66 -0.32 9.30 -5.28
CA SER A 66 -1.04 9.82 -6.45
C SER A 66 -0.15 10.69 -7.35
N PHE A 67 1.10 10.89 -6.96
CA PHE A 67 2.05 11.71 -7.69
C PHE A 67 1.48 13.11 -7.98
N ASN A 68 1.46 13.55 -9.24
CA ASN A 68 0.89 14.83 -9.64
C ASN A 68 -0.60 14.75 -10.06
N CYS A 69 -1.25 13.61 -9.90
CA CYS A 69 -2.64 13.45 -10.28
C CYS A 69 -3.57 14.25 -9.36
N VAL A 70 -4.56 14.92 -9.95
CA VAL A 70 -5.64 15.61 -9.23
C VAL A 70 -6.99 15.22 -9.85
N PRO A 71 -8.01 14.94 -9.02
CA PRO A 71 -7.94 14.91 -7.57
C PRO A 71 -6.94 13.85 -7.09
N GLY A 72 -6.16 14.20 -6.07
CA GLY A 72 -5.05 13.38 -5.58
C GLY A 72 -5.30 12.80 -4.19
N LEU A 73 -4.42 11.89 -3.80
CA LEU A 73 -4.42 11.22 -2.51
C LEU A 73 -5.77 10.55 -2.23
N PRO A 74 -6.08 9.45 -2.96
CA PRO A 74 -7.36 8.76 -2.83
C PRO A 74 -7.51 8.17 -1.43
N VAL A 75 -8.74 8.26 -0.90
CA VAL A 75 -9.17 7.55 0.31
C VAL A 75 -10.08 6.42 -0.13
N LEU A 76 -9.66 5.19 0.18
CA LEU A 76 -10.45 3.99 -0.07
C LEU A 76 -11.03 3.48 1.25
N HIS A 77 -12.21 2.90 1.16
CA HIS A 77 -12.93 2.32 2.29
C HIS A 77 -13.29 0.86 2.02
N SER A 78 -13.19 0.04 3.06
CA SER A 78 -13.60 -1.37 3.06
C SER A 78 -14.20 -1.77 4.39
N LYS A 79 -15.03 -2.81 4.38
CA LYS A 79 -15.55 -3.48 5.59
C LYS A 79 -14.86 -4.82 5.85
N ASP A 80 -14.02 -5.31 4.92
CA ASP A 80 -13.47 -6.67 4.99
C ASP A 80 -12.01 -6.80 4.50
N LEU A 81 -11.34 -5.68 4.18
CA LEU A 81 -9.98 -5.61 3.61
C LEU A 81 -9.85 -6.19 2.19
N VAL A 82 -10.89 -6.79 1.64
CA VAL A 82 -10.91 -7.44 0.32
C VAL A 82 -11.62 -6.58 -0.71
N ASN A 83 -12.79 -6.05 -0.34
CA ASN A 83 -13.63 -5.26 -1.21
C ASN A 83 -13.45 -3.77 -0.91
N TRP A 84 -12.81 -3.03 -1.82
CA TRP A 84 -12.46 -1.64 -1.65
C TRP A 84 -13.26 -0.71 -2.56
N LYS A 85 -13.59 0.48 -2.07
CA LYS A 85 -14.22 1.55 -2.85
C LYS A 85 -13.52 2.87 -2.57
N ILE A 86 -13.26 3.65 -3.62
CA ILE A 86 -12.85 5.06 -3.46
C ILE A 86 -14.03 5.83 -2.87
N VAL A 87 -13.81 6.52 -1.78
CA VAL A 87 -14.84 7.29 -1.08
C VAL A 87 -14.53 8.77 -1.05
N ASN A 88 -13.25 9.15 -1.24
CA ASN A 88 -12.83 10.54 -1.23
C ASN A 88 -11.47 10.72 -1.94
N HIS A 89 -11.10 11.99 -2.16
CA HIS A 89 -9.75 12.44 -2.49
C HIS A 89 -9.43 13.63 -1.59
N ILE A 90 -8.21 13.67 -1.06
CA ILE A 90 -7.81 14.69 -0.09
C ILE A 90 -7.34 15.97 -0.79
N ILE A 91 -6.84 15.86 -2.01
CA ILE A 91 -6.16 16.93 -2.73
C ILE A 91 -6.94 17.30 -3.99
N ASP A 92 -7.56 18.47 -3.99
CA ASP A 92 -8.15 19.07 -5.20
C ASP A 92 -7.11 19.80 -6.03
N ARG A 93 -6.11 20.42 -5.38
CA ARG A 93 -5.01 21.15 -6.00
C ARG A 93 -3.72 20.89 -5.26
N MET A 94 -2.71 20.44 -5.98
CA MET A 94 -1.39 20.15 -5.41
C MET A 94 -0.57 21.43 -5.24
N PRO A 95 -0.05 21.73 -4.02
CA PRO A 95 0.89 22.84 -3.80
C PRO A 95 2.34 22.44 -4.17
N PRO A 96 3.18 23.40 -4.61
CA PRO A 96 2.83 24.76 -4.97
C PRO A 96 2.12 24.83 -6.33
N GLU A 97 1.05 25.65 -6.42
CA GLU A 97 0.19 25.66 -7.59
C GLU A 97 0.93 26.11 -8.87
N GLU A 98 1.89 27.02 -8.77
CA GLU A 98 2.70 27.47 -9.90
C GLU A 98 3.50 26.33 -10.56
N VAL A 99 3.81 25.27 -9.83
CA VAL A 99 4.49 24.06 -10.34
C VAL A 99 3.48 23.04 -10.85
N PHE A 100 2.50 22.68 -10.00
CA PHE A 100 1.57 21.60 -10.27
C PHE A 100 0.36 22.01 -11.12
N SER A 101 0.27 23.27 -11.56
CA SER A 101 -0.62 23.70 -12.66
C SER A 101 -0.24 23.09 -14.01
N ARG A 102 0.91 22.42 -14.10
CA ARG A 102 1.41 21.71 -15.28
C ARG A 102 1.73 20.26 -14.92
N PRO A 103 1.71 19.32 -15.89
CA PRO A 103 2.10 17.92 -15.63
C PRO A 103 3.51 17.84 -15.03
N GLN A 104 3.64 17.15 -13.91
CA GLN A 104 4.90 16.91 -13.20
C GLN A 104 5.29 15.43 -13.17
N HIS A 105 4.56 14.59 -13.91
CA HIS A 105 4.78 13.15 -14.02
C HIS A 105 4.83 12.45 -12.65
N GLY A 106 5.98 11.86 -12.29
CA GLY A 106 6.16 11.14 -11.04
C GLY A 106 6.46 12.01 -9.80
N ASN A 107 6.41 13.37 -9.90
CA ASN A 107 6.59 14.25 -8.75
C ASN A 107 5.27 14.42 -7.97
N GLY A 108 5.31 14.99 -6.78
CA GLY A 108 4.15 15.29 -5.95
C GLY A 108 3.97 14.32 -4.78
N VAL A 109 2.81 13.69 -4.66
CA VAL A 109 2.45 12.84 -3.51
C VAL A 109 3.13 11.48 -3.58
N TRP A 110 4.10 11.25 -2.71
CA TRP A 110 4.78 9.96 -2.52
C TRP A 110 4.42 9.35 -1.20
N ALA A 111 4.18 8.03 -1.20
CA ALA A 111 4.03 7.12 -0.06
C ALA A 111 3.38 7.74 1.19
N PRO A 112 2.08 8.02 1.16
CA PRO A 112 1.36 8.58 2.29
C PRO A 112 1.28 7.60 3.46
N SER A 113 1.08 8.15 4.65
CA SER A 113 0.68 7.40 5.84
C SER A 113 -0.63 7.95 6.38
N LEU A 114 -1.55 7.04 6.73
CA LEU A 114 -2.84 7.36 7.34
C LEU A 114 -2.84 6.89 8.80
N ARG A 115 -3.25 7.75 9.72
CA ARG A 115 -3.39 7.39 11.15
C ARG A 115 -4.67 7.98 11.73
N TYR A 116 -5.17 7.35 12.78
CA TYR A 116 -6.30 7.86 13.56
C TYR A 116 -5.86 8.09 14.99
N HIS A 117 -6.01 9.32 15.48
CA HIS A 117 -5.65 9.70 16.83
C HIS A 117 -6.56 10.80 17.35
N GLY A 118 -7.01 10.68 18.61
CA GLY A 118 -7.81 11.72 19.28
C GLY A 118 -9.11 12.11 18.56
N GLY A 119 -9.76 11.16 17.87
CA GLY A 119 -10.98 11.43 17.09
C GLY A 119 -10.74 11.97 15.68
N MET A 120 -9.49 12.14 15.25
CA MET A 120 -9.12 12.71 13.95
C MET A 120 -8.36 11.70 13.10
N TYR A 121 -8.62 11.71 11.81
CA TYR A 121 -7.80 11.06 10.78
C TYR A 121 -6.71 12.03 10.34
N TYR A 122 -5.50 11.55 10.30
CA TYR A 122 -4.32 12.31 9.86
C TYR A 122 -3.71 11.61 8.64
N VAL A 123 -3.39 12.38 7.60
CA VAL A 123 -2.57 11.93 6.50
C VAL A 123 -1.27 12.73 6.47
N PHE A 124 -0.16 12.01 6.28
CA PHE A 124 1.15 12.60 6.05
C PHE A 124 1.70 12.06 4.74
N PHE A 125 2.33 12.89 3.94
CA PHE A 125 3.06 12.43 2.75
C PHE A 125 4.30 13.26 2.49
N GLY A 126 5.25 12.66 1.78
CA GLY A 126 6.43 13.35 1.26
C GLY A 126 6.20 13.84 -0.15
N ASP A 127 6.43 15.13 -0.38
CA ASP A 127 6.78 15.61 -1.70
C ASP A 127 8.32 15.68 -1.76
N PRO A 128 8.98 14.89 -2.62
CA PRO A 128 10.44 14.76 -2.59
C PRO A 128 11.18 16.06 -2.91
N ASP A 129 10.52 17.03 -3.50
CA ASP A 129 11.12 18.32 -3.86
C ASP A 129 10.81 19.43 -2.86
N TYR A 130 9.70 19.32 -2.09
CA TYR A 130 9.24 20.38 -1.18
C TYR A 130 9.28 20.00 0.30
N GLY A 131 8.99 18.73 0.65
CA GLY A 131 9.07 18.26 2.03
C GLY A 131 7.84 17.50 2.50
N ILE A 132 7.59 17.52 3.81
CA ILE A 132 6.52 16.75 4.44
C ILE A 132 5.27 17.61 4.61
N TYR A 133 4.17 17.14 4.04
CA TYR A 133 2.84 17.70 4.17
C TYR A 133 1.96 16.88 5.10
N MET A 134 0.98 17.54 5.70
CA MET A 134 -0.05 16.94 6.55
C MET A 134 -1.41 17.56 6.25
N SER A 135 -2.45 16.74 6.32
CA SER A 135 -3.85 17.15 6.42
C SER A 135 -4.56 16.27 7.43
N LYS A 136 -5.72 16.72 7.95
CA LYS A 136 -6.54 15.96 8.89
C LYS A 136 -8.02 16.24 8.71
N THR A 137 -8.85 15.35 9.24
CA THR A 137 -10.32 15.48 9.28
C THR A 137 -10.91 14.64 10.41
N ASP A 138 -12.07 14.95 10.89
CA ASP A 138 -12.89 14.09 11.75
C ASP A 138 -13.80 13.14 10.96
N ASP A 139 -14.04 13.43 9.67
CA ASP A 139 -14.83 12.60 8.75
C ASP A 139 -14.05 12.29 7.46
N PRO A 140 -13.56 11.04 7.26
CA PRO A 140 -12.80 10.67 6.06
C PRO A 140 -13.63 10.67 4.77
N PHE A 141 -14.97 10.68 4.88
CA PHE A 141 -15.88 10.81 3.75
C PHE A 141 -16.15 12.28 3.38
N GLY A 142 -15.88 13.19 4.30
CA GLY A 142 -16.12 14.63 4.19
C GLY A 142 -14.91 15.43 3.72
N GLN A 143 -14.89 16.68 4.11
CA GLN A 143 -13.83 17.60 3.73
C GLN A 143 -12.61 17.44 4.64
N TRP A 144 -11.43 17.43 4.05
CA TRP A 144 -10.15 17.47 4.75
C TRP A 144 -9.67 18.91 4.92
N GLU A 145 -8.95 19.20 6.01
CA GLU A 145 -8.29 20.48 6.20
C GLU A 145 -7.30 20.76 5.05
N PRO A 146 -7.03 22.03 4.72
CA PRO A 146 -6.01 22.38 3.73
C PRO A 146 -4.66 21.76 4.07
N LEU A 147 -3.91 21.35 3.05
CA LEU A 147 -2.56 20.81 3.21
C LEU A 147 -1.65 21.79 3.93
N LYS A 148 -0.96 21.32 4.96
CA LYS A 148 0.05 22.06 5.69
C LYS A 148 1.44 21.48 5.43
N LEU A 149 2.37 22.30 4.95
CA LEU A 149 3.79 21.94 4.89
C LEU A 149 4.37 22.02 6.31
N ILE A 150 4.60 20.88 6.96
CA ILE A 150 5.07 20.82 8.34
C ILE A 150 6.60 20.82 8.46
N ARG A 151 7.28 20.42 7.37
CA ARG A 151 8.75 20.47 7.29
C ARG A 151 9.17 20.69 5.83
N LYS A 152 9.78 21.83 5.55
CA LYS A 152 10.44 22.07 4.27
C LYS A 152 11.77 21.28 4.25
N ALA A 153 11.86 20.30 3.35
CA ALA A 153 13.04 19.45 3.23
C ALA A 153 13.06 18.77 1.84
N ARG A 154 14.19 18.86 1.15
CA ARG A 154 14.35 18.19 -0.14
C ARG A 154 14.83 16.75 0.08
N GLY A 155 14.14 15.80 -0.55
CA GLY A 155 14.48 14.39 -0.51
C GLY A 155 14.00 13.64 0.73
N TRP A 156 13.21 14.27 1.61
CA TRP A 156 12.55 13.55 2.69
C TRP A 156 11.26 12.92 2.16
N ILE A 157 11.13 11.61 2.35
CA ILE A 157 10.03 10.80 1.80
C ILE A 157 9.45 9.86 2.86
N ASP A 158 8.27 9.33 2.56
CA ASP A 158 7.63 8.23 3.29
C ASP A 158 7.42 8.52 4.78
N PRO A 159 6.90 9.70 5.16
CA PRO A 159 6.71 10.03 6.57
C PRO A 159 5.60 9.20 7.19
N CYS A 160 5.84 8.69 8.41
CA CYS A 160 4.82 8.00 9.18
C CYS A 160 4.82 8.45 10.64
N PRO A 161 3.71 9.05 11.14
CA PRO A 161 3.60 9.47 12.50
C PRO A 161 3.24 8.31 13.44
N LEU A 162 3.59 8.48 14.71
CA LEU A 162 3.16 7.66 15.84
C LEU A 162 2.83 8.57 17.03
N TRP A 163 1.64 8.45 17.59
CA TRP A 163 1.27 8.99 18.88
C TRP A 163 1.44 7.92 19.95
N ASP A 164 2.16 8.25 21.00
CA ASP A 164 2.44 7.34 22.09
C ASP A 164 1.44 7.51 23.25
N ASP A 165 1.35 6.49 24.11
CA ASP A 165 0.44 6.46 25.26
C ASP A 165 0.82 7.50 26.33
N ASP A 166 2.05 8.00 26.33
CA ASP A 166 2.57 9.03 27.24
C ASP A 166 2.29 10.47 26.78
N GLY A 167 1.57 10.62 25.64
CA GLY A 167 1.24 11.91 25.04
C GLY A 167 2.31 12.49 24.12
N ASN A 168 3.46 11.83 23.99
CA ASN A 168 4.47 12.21 23.01
C ASN A 168 4.05 11.75 21.60
N ALA A 169 4.56 12.45 20.59
CA ALA A 169 4.39 12.08 19.20
C ALA A 169 5.74 12.05 18.47
N TYR A 170 5.83 11.16 17.51
CA TYR A 170 7.03 10.90 16.73
C TYR A 170 6.69 10.81 15.25
N LEU A 171 7.68 11.00 14.38
CA LEU A 171 7.56 10.77 12.95
C LEU A 171 8.84 10.12 12.45
N VAL A 172 8.70 8.97 11.81
CA VAL A 172 9.77 8.32 11.06
C VAL A 172 9.69 8.71 9.59
N HIS A 173 10.83 8.83 8.91
CA HIS A 173 10.89 9.05 7.46
C HIS A 173 12.14 8.42 6.84
N ALA A 174 12.13 8.31 5.51
CA ALA A 174 13.24 7.87 4.67
C ALA A 174 13.78 9.02 3.79
N PHE A 175 14.71 8.69 2.89
CA PHE A 175 15.32 9.65 1.98
C PHE A 175 15.33 9.16 0.52
N ALA A 176 15.00 10.05 -0.40
CA ALA A 176 15.14 9.84 -1.82
C ALA A 176 16.55 10.24 -2.29
N GLY A 177 17.39 9.28 -2.62
CA GLY A 177 18.77 9.52 -3.09
C GLY A 177 18.85 10.46 -4.30
N SER A 178 17.84 10.41 -5.17
CA SER A 178 17.75 11.30 -6.35
C SER A 178 17.54 12.78 -6.00
N ARG A 179 17.18 13.12 -4.76
CA ARG A 179 16.90 14.48 -4.30
C ARG A 179 17.86 14.97 -3.22
N SER A 180 18.12 14.12 -2.21
CA SER A 180 18.98 14.46 -1.06
C SER A 180 20.43 14.00 -1.23
N GLY A 181 20.72 13.13 -2.19
CA GLY A 181 22.05 12.51 -2.33
C GLY A 181 22.28 11.34 -1.38
N ILE A 182 21.40 11.09 -0.42
CA ILE A 182 21.44 9.96 0.52
C ILE A 182 20.19 9.11 0.39
N LYS A 183 20.28 7.83 0.73
CA LYS A 183 19.19 6.86 0.77
C LYS A 183 19.55 5.73 1.74
N SER A 184 18.68 4.75 1.90
CA SER A 184 18.93 3.55 2.71
C SER A 184 19.10 3.83 4.20
N VAL A 185 18.55 4.93 4.70
CA VAL A 185 18.58 5.30 6.13
C VAL A 185 17.20 5.71 6.61
N LEU A 186 16.91 5.44 7.87
CA LEU A 186 15.68 5.84 8.55
C LEU A 186 15.99 6.80 9.69
N VAL A 187 15.20 7.85 9.79
CA VAL A 187 15.34 8.90 10.82
C VAL A 187 14.02 9.06 11.55
N VAL A 188 14.08 9.20 12.87
CA VAL A 188 12.93 9.49 13.74
C VAL A 188 13.07 10.88 14.32
N HIS A 189 12.01 11.67 14.26
CA HIS A 189 11.88 12.96 14.91
C HIS A 189 10.85 12.91 16.05
N ARG A 190 10.97 13.79 17.02
CA ARG A 190 9.84 14.21 17.83
C ARG A 190 8.92 15.08 16.99
N MET A 191 7.63 15.03 17.27
CA MET A 191 6.59 15.77 16.56
C MET A 191 5.68 16.45 17.58
N GLU A 192 5.12 17.61 17.24
CA GLU A 192 4.04 18.20 18.01
C GLU A 192 2.84 17.25 18.07
N PRO A 193 2.19 17.09 19.23
CA PRO A 193 1.07 16.16 19.37
C PRO A 193 -0.11 16.43 18.43
N ASP A 194 -0.26 17.66 17.94
CA ASP A 194 -1.28 18.01 16.93
C ASP A 194 -0.85 17.71 15.48
N GLY A 195 0.35 17.14 15.29
CA GLY A 195 0.93 16.81 13.98
C GLY A 195 1.45 18.00 13.19
N SER A 196 1.47 19.20 13.79
CA SER A 196 1.65 20.46 13.07
C SER A 196 3.09 20.82 12.73
N ALA A 197 4.08 20.21 13.41
CA ALA A 197 5.51 20.48 13.21
C ALA A 197 6.39 19.34 13.74
N LEU A 198 7.59 19.22 13.19
CA LEU A 198 8.66 18.39 13.76
C LEU A 198 9.50 19.19 14.75
N LEU A 199 9.89 18.57 15.85
CA LEU A 199 10.63 19.17 16.96
C LEU A 199 12.10 18.73 16.95
N GLY A 200 12.98 19.70 17.01
CA GLY A 200 14.44 19.48 17.10
C GLY A 200 15.03 18.77 15.88
N GLU A 201 16.17 18.14 16.13
CA GLU A 201 16.88 17.35 15.12
C GLU A 201 16.37 15.90 15.11
N GLY A 202 16.45 15.26 13.95
CA GLY A 202 16.14 13.84 13.79
C GLY A 202 17.27 12.95 14.28
N VAL A 203 16.91 11.77 14.75
CA VAL A 203 17.86 10.73 15.16
C VAL A 203 17.91 9.66 14.07
N LEU A 204 19.10 9.37 13.54
CA LEU A 204 19.34 8.23 12.69
C LEU A 204 19.10 6.95 13.51
N VAL A 205 18.06 6.20 13.19
CA VAL A 205 17.68 4.98 13.91
C VAL A 205 18.10 3.70 13.22
N TYR A 206 18.36 3.77 11.91
CA TYR A 206 18.84 2.64 11.14
C TYR A 206 19.62 3.08 9.90
N ASP A 207 20.75 2.43 9.67
CA ASP A 207 21.57 2.53 8.45
C ASP A 207 21.56 1.18 7.71
N GLY A 208 20.93 1.15 6.55
CA GLY A 208 20.76 -0.05 5.73
C GLY A 208 21.74 -0.17 4.57
N HIS A 209 22.80 0.62 4.50
CA HIS A 209 23.74 0.60 3.37
C HIS A 209 24.39 -0.74 3.14
N ASP A 210 24.65 -1.51 4.18
CA ASP A 210 25.31 -2.80 4.07
C ASP A 210 24.32 -3.94 3.73
N GLU A 211 23.26 -4.12 4.54
CA GLU A 211 22.40 -5.30 4.47
C GLU A 211 21.03 -5.03 3.85
N ASN A 212 20.47 -3.83 4.06
CA ASN A 212 19.12 -3.49 3.63
C ASN A 212 19.12 -2.26 2.73
N ARG A 213 19.87 -2.32 1.65
CA ARG A 213 19.97 -1.23 0.67
C ARG A 213 18.59 -0.84 0.15
N THR A 214 18.42 0.46 -0.03
CA THR A 214 17.14 1.03 -0.45
C THR A 214 16.02 0.74 0.58
N ILE A 215 16.37 0.68 1.88
CA ILE A 215 15.34 0.68 2.91
C ILE A 215 14.61 2.03 2.89
N GLU A 216 13.29 1.98 2.80
CA GLU A 216 12.41 3.13 2.65
C GLU A 216 10.99 2.77 3.13
N GLY A 217 9.97 3.59 2.88
CA GLY A 217 8.57 3.26 3.19
C GLY A 217 8.26 2.94 4.65
N PRO A 218 8.92 3.56 5.66
CA PRO A 218 8.72 3.15 7.04
C PRO A 218 7.28 3.40 7.50
N LYS A 219 6.69 2.41 8.18
CA LYS A 219 5.42 2.55 8.90
C LYS A 219 5.65 2.28 10.38
N PHE A 220 5.26 3.24 11.22
CA PHE A 220 5.58 3.27 12.65
C PHE A 220 4.39 2.82 13.48
N TYR A 221 4.62 1.83 14.35
CA TYR A 221 3.60 1.24 15.22
C TYR A 221 4.14 1.02 16.65
N LYS A 222 3.21 0.90 17.59
CA LYS A 222 3.49 0.44 18.97
C LYS A 222 2.62 -0.78 19.29
N ARG A 223 3.21 -1.85 19.78
CA ARG A 223 2.51 -3.08 20.17
C ARG A 223 3.22 -3.76 21.33
N ASN A 224 2.47 -4.09 22.39
CA ASN A 224 2.98 -4.82 23.56
C ASN A 224 4.25 -4.19 24.16
N GLY A 225 4.30 -2.86 24.22
CA GLY A 225 5.43 -2.10 24.79
C GLY A 225 6.70 -2.08 23.93
N TYR A 226 6.60 -2.48 22.66
CA TYR A 226 7.64 -2.30 21.65
C TYR A 226 7.22 -1.31 20.58
N TYR A 227 8.19 -0.59 20.06
CA TYR A 227 8.09 0.23 18.85
C TYR A 227 8.53 -0.62 17.67
N TYR A 228 7.73 -0.61 16.60
CA TYR A 228 7.97 -1.32 15.38
C TYR A 228 8.04 -0.36 14.20
N ILE A 229 9.06 -0.51 13.36
CA ILE A 229 9.11 0.16 12.06
C ILE A 229 9.07 -0.93 10.99
N PHE A 230 7.99 -0.99 10.23
CA PHE A 230 7.86 -1.85 9.06
C PHE A 230 8.42 -1.09 7.88
N ALA A 231 9.51 -1.56 7.29
CA ALA A 231 10.18 -0.87 6.19
C ALA A 231 10.68 -1.87 5.15
N PRO A 232 10.26 -1.76 3.89
CA PRO A 232 10.80 -2.59 2.82
C PRO A 232 12.23 -2.16 2.46
N ALA A 233 12.98 -3.10 1.91
CA ALA A 233 14.32 -2.88 1.39
C ALA A 233 14.49 -3.56 0.02
N GLY A 234 15.62 -3.36 -0.64
CA GLY A 234 15.97 -4.00 -1.91
C GLY A 234 15.38 -3.35 -3.16
N GLY A 235 14.42 -2.44 -2.99
CA GLY A 235 13.74 -1.74 -4.11
C GLY A 235 12.46 -2.42 -4.58
N VAL A 236 11.77 -1.76 -5.49
CA VAL A 236 10.37 -2.07 -5.86
C VAL A 236 10.18 -3.45 -6.49
N THR A 237 11.11 -3.91 -7.32
CA THR A 237 10.98 -5.20 -8.01
C THR A 237 11.64 -6.36 -7.26
N PRO A 238 12.89 -6.25 -6.77
CA PRO A 238 13.55 -7.36 -6.07
C PRO A 238 13.44 -7.28 -4.55
N GLY A 239 12.57 -6.40 -4.01
CA GLY A 239 12.56 -6.06 -2.59
C GLY A 239 12.03 -7.15 -1.67
N TRP A 240 12.19 -6.90 -0.39
CA TRP A 240 11.68 -7.69 0.72
C TRP A 240 11.18 -6.76 1.83
N GLN A 241 10.32 -7.28 2.70
CA GLN A 241 9.82 -6.54 3.86
C GLN A 241 10.67 -6.85 5.09
N THR A 242 11.20 -5.79 5.71
CA THR A 242 11.83 -5.88 7.03
C THR A 242 10.94 -5.28 8.11
N VAL A 243 11.20 -5.68 9.34
CA VAL A 243 10.62 -5.05 10.55
C VAL A 243 11.76 -4.80 11.54
N LEU A 244 11.79 -3.57 12.02
CA LEU A 244 12.66 -3.13 13.10
C LEU A 244 11.87 -3.09 14.40
N ARG A 245 12.48 -3.51 15.52
CA ARG A 245 11.84 -3.56 16.84
C ARG A 245 12.74 -2.95 17.91
N SER A 246 12.19 -2.11 18.79
CA SER A 246 12.89 -1.51 19.92
C SER A 246 11.96 -1.28 21.12
N ARG A 247 12.54 -1.11 22.30
CA ARG A 247 11.83 -0.61 23.49
C ARG A 247 11.79 0.93 23.58
N ASN A 248 12.52 1.60 22.70
CA ASN A 248 12.60 3.05 22.67
C ASN A 248 12.34 3.55 21.24
N PRO A 249 11.55 4.62 21.04
CA PRO A 249 11.26 5.14 19.70
C PRO A 249 12.50 5.57 18.91
N PHE A 250 13.59 5.89 19.60
CA PHE A 250 14.88 6.26 19.00
C PHE A 250 15.89 5.11 18.94
N GLY A 251 15.44 3.87 19.25
CA GLY A 251 16.31 2.70 19.22
C GLY A 251 17.14 2.47 20.50
N PRO A 252 18.15 1.58 20.47
CA PRO A 252 18.56 0.83 19.27
C PRO A 252 17.51 -0.18 18.80
N TYR A 253 17.47 -0.42 17.49
CA TYR A 253 16.55 -1.36 16.87
C TYR A 253 17.23 -2.68 16.50
N GLU A 254 16.56 -3.80 16.78
CA GLU A 254 16.80 -5.09 16.16
C GLU A 254 16.03 -5.13 14.82
N ILE A 255 16.56 -5.80 13.80
CA ILE A 255 15.90 -5.93 12.49
C ILE A 255 15.77 -7.38 12.07
N ARG A 256 14.66 -7.73 11.39
CA ARG A 256 14.45 -9.01 10.72
C ARG A 256 13.76 -8.82 9.38
N THR A 257 14.10 -9.66 8.40
CA THR A 257 13.27 -9.88 7.22
C THR A 257 12.07 -10.71 7.62
N VAL A 258 10.87 -10.29 7.23
CA VAL A 258 9.60 -10.91 7.65
C VAL A 258 8.72 -11.34 6.50
N MET A 259 9.05 -10.90 5.28
CA MET A 259 8.44 -11.35 4.03
C MET A 259 9.39 -11.13 2.85
N HIS A 260 9.46 -12.09 1.96
CA HIS A 260 10.16 -12.02 0.68
C HIS A 260 9.33 -12.68 -0.42
N GLN A 261 9.77 -12.59 -1.67
CA GLN A 261 9.07 -13.23 -2.79
C GLN A 261 9.01 -14.76 -2.66
N GLY A 262 10.12 -15.38 -2.22
CA GLY A 262 10.26 -16.84 -2.18
C GLY A 262 10.00 -17.48 -3.54
N PRO A 263 9.33 -18.65 -3.58
CA PRO A 263 8.98 -19.35 -4.81
C PRO A 263 7.75 -18.80 -5.54
N THR A 264 7.18 -17.66 -5.08
CA THR A 264 5.96 -17.10 -5.68
C THR A 264 6.24 -16.20 -6.89
N ASP A 265 5.21 -15.93 -7.68
CA ASP A 265 5.27 -14.95 -8.79
C ASP A 265 5.01 -13.51 -8.32
N ILE A 266 4.85 -13.28 -7.02
CA ILE A 266 4.58 -11.96 -6.44
C ILE A 266 5.92 -11.35 -6.05
N ASN A 267 6.53 -10.63 -7.00
CA ASN A 267 7.83 -10.02 -6.82
C ASN A 267 7.81 -8.89 -5.79
N GLY A 268 8.93 -8.72 -5.13
CA GLY A 268 9.27 -7.59 -4.30
C GLY A 268 8.15 -7.03 -3.45
N PRO A 269 7.65 -7.75 -2.41
CA PRO A 269 6.69 -7.14 -1.51
C PRO A 269 7.27 -5.83 -1.00
N HIS A 270 6.59 -4.72 -1.34
CA HIS A 270 7.13 -3.39 -1.13
C HIS A 270 6.08 -2.43 -0.64
N GLN A 271 6.44 -1.61 0.29
CA GLN A 271 5.62 -0.61 0.98
C GLN A 271 4.19 -1.06 1.29
N GLY A 272 3.87 -1.08 2.57
CA GLY A 272 2.56 -1.52 2.98
C GLY A 272 2.24 -1.13 4.41
N GLY A 273 1.01 -1.43 4.82
CA GLY A 273 0.51 -1.15 6.16
C GLY A 273 0.06 -2.41 6.88
N TRP A 274 0.37 -2.48 8.16
CA TRP A 274 -0.15 -3.50 9.08
C TRP A 274 -1.42 -3.02 9.74
N VAL A 275 -2.39 -3.92 9.89
CA VAL A 275 -3.65 -3.67 10.59
C VAL A 275 -4.03 -4.85 11.44
N GLU A 276 -4.54 -4.60 12.65
CA GLU A 276 -5.07 -5.60 13.57
C GLU A 276 -6.59 -5.51 13.67
N LEU A 277 -7.27 -6.65 13.58
CA LEU A 277 -8.71 -6.76 13.71
C LEU A 277 -9.14 -6.75 15.19
N LYS A 278 -10.43 -6.60 15.46
CA LYS A 278 -10.99 -6.65 16.82
C LYS A 278 -10.77 -8.00 17.52
N ASN A 279 -10.71 -9.08 16.75
CA ASN A 279 -10.48 -10.44 17.26
C ASN A 279 -8.99 -10.74 17.51
N GLY A 280 -8.08 -9.79 17.21
CA GLY A 280 -6.64 -9.92 17.34
C GLY A 280 -5.92 -10.47 16.11
N ASP A 281 -6.64 -10.90 15.08
CA ASP A 281 -6.02 -11.30 13.81
C ASP A 281 -5.32 -10.11 13.18
N SER A 282 -4.19 -10.37 12.58
CA SER A 282 -3.35 -9.34 11.96
C SER A 282 -3.22 -9.55 10.45
N TRP A 283 -3.21 -8.45 9.71
CA TRP A 283 -3.15 -8.44 8.26
C TRP A 283 -2.17 -7.37 7.77
N PHE A 284 -1.62 -7.59 6.58
CA PHE A 284 -0.69 -6.67 5.94
C PHE A 284 -1.07 -6.46 4.48
N VAL A 285 -1.20 -5.20 4.08
CA VAL A 285 -1.32 -4.83 2.67
C VAL A 285 0.05 -4.38 2.15
N HIS A 286 0.35 -4.71 0.89
CA HIS A 286 1.54 -4.19 0.20
C HIS A 286 1.27 -4.14 -1.30
N PHE A 287 2.12 -3.49 -2.05
CA PHE A 287 2.00 -3.54 -3.50
C PHE A 287 3.01 -4.52 -4.15
N GLN A 288 2.68 -4.93 -5.36
CA GLN A 288 3.54 -5.57 -6.33
C GLN A 288 3.63 -4.69 -7.58
N ASP A 289 4.84 -4.43 -8.09
CA ASP A 289 5.01 -3.81 -9.40
C ASP A 289 4.70 -4.84 -10.50
N LYS A 290 3.57 -4.64 -11.19
CA LYS A 290 3.06 -5.54 -12.22
C LYS A 290 3.15 -4.92 -13.62
N GLY A 291 4.19 -4.14 -13.86
CA GLY A 291 4.48 -3.54 -15.15
C GLY A 291 3.34 -2.65 -15.67
N PRO A 292 2.73 -2.96 -16.84
CA PRO A 292 1.68 -2.13 -17.42
C PRO A 292 0.41 -1.98 -16.57
N TYR A 293 0.19 -2.86 -15.61
CA TYR A 293 -0.96 -2.79 -14.69
C TYR A 293 -0.70 -1.85 -13.50
N GLY A 294 0.52 -1.33 -13.37
CA GLY A 294 0.94 -0.52 -12.25
C GLY A 294 1.23 -1.33 -10.99
N ARG A 295 1.16 -0.69 -9.86
CA ARG A 295 1.46 -1.24 -8.54
C ARG A 295 0.18 -1.76 -7.88
N VAL A 296 -0.11 -3.03 -8.13
CA VAL A 296 -1.33 -3.70 -7.65
C VAL A 296 -1.22 -4.06 -6.17
N VAL A 297 -2.34 -4.03 -5.44
CA VAL A 297 -2.35 -4.23 -3.98
C VAL A 297 -2.68 -5.66 -3.60
N HIS A 298 -1.86 -6.24 -2.74
CA HIS A 298 -2.01 -7.57 -2.14
C HIS A 298 -2.39 -7.46 -0.66
N LEU A 299 -3.11 -8.47 -0.18
CA LEU A 299 -3.44 -8.66 1.24
C LEU A 299 -2.83 -9.97 1.73
N ASN A 300 -2.14 -9.94 2.86
CA ASN A 300 -1.52 -11.12 3.45
C ASN A 300 -1.88 -11.27 4.93
N PRO A 301 -2.07 -12.51 5.43
CA PRO A 301 -2.18 -12.76 6.86
C PRO A 301 -0.86 -12.45 7.57
N VAL A 302 -0.92 -12.13 8.85
CA VAL A 302 0.26 -11.91 9.70
C VAL A 302 0.16 -12.78 10.94
N THR A 303 1.16 -13.60 11.18
CA THR A 303 1.31 -14.39 12.41
C THR A 303 2.40 -13.79 13.28
N TRP A 304 2.12 -13.58 14.59
CA TRP A 304 3.09 -13.03 15.52
C TRP A 304 3.73 -14.14 16.35
N ASN A 305 5.05 -14.31 16.22
CA ASN A 305 5.85 -15.30 16.95
C ASN A 305 6.93 -14.57 17.77
N ASP A 306 6.94 -14.70 19.09
CA ASP A 306 7.91 -14.07 20.01
C ASP A 306 8.08 -12.56 19.80
N GLY A 307 6.97 -11.87 19.45
CA GLY A 307 6.94 -10.45 19.18
C GLY A 307 7.53 -10.05 17.81
N TRP A 308 7.65 -11.00 16.88
CA TRP A 308 8.00 -10.75 15.48
C TRP A 308 6.88 -11.20 14.55
N PRO A 309 6.52 -10.39 13.54
CA PRO A 309 5.55 -10.81 12.56
C PRO A 309 6.20 -11.72 11.51
N LEU A 310 5.46 -12.72 11.07
CA LEU A 310 5.65 -13.45 9.83
C LEU A 310 4.50 -13.03 8.92
N ILE A 311 4.80 -12.43 7.76
CA ILE A 311 3.80 -11.88 6.85
C ILE A 311 3.62 -12.84 5.67
N GLY A 312 2.37 -13.30 5.45
CA GLY A 312 2.07 -14.35 4.47
C GLY A 312 2.18 -15.73 5.07
N VAL A 313 2.77 -16.66 4.34
CA VAL A 313 2.94 -18.07 4.74
C VAL A 313 4.39 -18.48 4.52
N ASP A 314 5.00 -19.13 5.48
CA ASP A 314 6.34 -19.72 5.33
C ASP A 314 6.24 -21.03 4.51
N ILE A 315 6.45 -20.92 3.18
CA ILE A 315 6.29 -22.03 2.24
C ILE A 315 7.52 -22.93 2.25
N ASN A 316 8.69 -22.34 2.41
CA ASN A 316 9.97 -23.05 2.28
C ASN A 316 10.59 -23.45 3.63
N GLY A 317 10.02 -23.00 4.76
CA GLY A 317 10.46 -23.39 6.12
C GLY A 317 11.69 -22.63 6.60
N ASP A 318 11.98 -21.44 6.06
CA ASP A 318 13.12 -20.60 6.46
C ASP A 318 12.78 -19.60 7.58
N GLY A 319 11.52 -19.53 7.99
CA GLY A 319 11.03 -18.60 9.01
C GLY A 319 10.69 -17.21 8.47
N ILE A 320 10.70 -17.01 7.15
CA ILE A 320 10.30 -15.78 6.47
C ILE A 320 9.01 -16.08 5.70
N GLY A 321 8.05 -15.15 5.71
CA GLY A 321 6.81 -15.36 5.00
C GLY A 321 6.92 -15.06 3.50
N GLU A 322 6.04 -15.70 2.72
CA GLU A 322 5.84 -15.43 1.30
C GLU A 322 4.41 -14.97 1.05
N PRO A 323 4.19 -14.10 0.03
CA PRO A 323 2.87 -13.62 -0.33
C PRO A 323 1.93 -14.76 -0.73
N VAL A 324 0.67 -14.69 -0.28
CA VAL A 324 -0.35 -15.66 -0.67
C VAL A 324 -1.05 -15.24 -1.96
N THR A 325 -1.35 -16.20 -2.84
CA THR A 325 -2.19 -15.96 -4.04
C THR A 325 -3.68 -16.07 -3.72
N ARG A 326 -4.05 -16.93 -2.75
CA ARG A 326 -5.42 -17.14 -2.26
C ARG A 326 -5.37 -17.45 -0.77
N HIS A 327 -6.33 -16.93 -0.01
CA HIS A 327 -6.43 -17.20 1.42
C HIS A 327 -7.86 -17.05 1.91
N GLN A 328 -8.14 -17.52 3.14
CA GLN A 328 -9.41 -17.24 3.82
C GLN A 328 -9.55 -15.73 4.05
N LYS A 329 -10.77 -15.21 3.88
CA LYS A 329 -11.05 -13.79 4.14
C LYS A 329 -10.83 -13.45 5.62
N PRO A 330 -10.43 -12.19 5.91
CA PRO A 330 -10.39 -11.69 7.28
C PRO A 330 -11.74 -11.89 7.98
N GLN A 331 -11.71 -12.41 9.21
CA GLN A 331 -12.91 -12.59 10.04
C GLN A 331 -13.20 -11.30 10.78
N VAL A 332 -13.85 -10.36 10.11
CA VAL A 332 -14.10 -8.99 10.61
C VAL A 332 -15.28 -8.90 11.59
N GLU A 333 -16.16 -9.90 11.61
CA GLU A 333 -17.29 -9.93 12.55
C GLU A 333 -16.80 -10.19 13.98
N SER A 334 -17.21 -9.35 14.92
CA SER A 334 -17.09 -9.68 16.34
C SER A 334 -17.86 -10.97 16.58
N ARG A 335 -17.18 -12.02 17.12
CA ARG A 335 -17.88 -13.20 17.64
C ARG A 335 -18.90 -12.70 18.66
N VAL A 336 -20.16 -12.58 18.25
CA VAL A 336 -21.27 -12.48 19.20
C VAL A 336 -21.23 -13.82 19.91
N ALA A 337 -20.83 -13.82 21.20
CA ALA A 337 -20.94 -15.00 22.02
C ALA A 337 -22.42 -15.43 21.99
N PRO A 338 -22.71 -16.70 21.72
CA PRO A 338 -24.08 -17.19 21.83
C PRO A 338 -24.52 -17.01 23.29
N HIS A 339 -25.67 -16.34 23.46
CA HIS A 339 -26.33 -16.16 24.74
C HIS A 339 -26.77 -17.49 25.35
#